data_8ab067b55409043aedf78215cfc74102
#
_entry.id   8ab067b55409043aedf78215cfc74102
#
_cell.length_a   1.000
_cell.length_b   1.000
_cell.length_c   1.000
_cell.angle_alpha   90.00
_cell.angle_beta   90.00
_cell.angle_gamma   90.00
#
_symmetry.space_group_name_H-M   'P 1'
#
loop_
_entity.id
_entity.type
_entity.pdbx_description
1 polymer ?
#
loop_
_entity_poly.entity_id
_entity_poly.type
_entity_poly.pdbx_seq_one_letter_code
_entity_poly.pdbx_strand_id
1 'polypeptide(L)'
;EVYKRQQKALDLKDITSGRFRPENIQGVIPTPDGEYYTQMNGEGTQIIKYSFKTGEKVEVVFDVNTARECDFKHFDSYQFSPDGQKLLIATKTTPIYRHSYTAVHYIYPLKRNDKGVTTNNIIERLSDGGPQQVPVFSPDGTMIAFVRDNNIFLVKLLYGNSESKVTEDGKQNSIINGIPDWVYEEEFGFNRALEFSADNTMIAFIRFDESEVPSYSFPIFAGQAPYINALKDYPGEYTYKYPKAGYPNSKVEVRTYDIKSHVTRTMKLPLDTDGYIPRIRFTKDASKLAIMTLNRHQAVSYTHLR
;
A
#
# COMPACT_ATOMS: atom_id res chain seq x y z
N GLU A 1 35.46 -40.88 10.48
CA GLU A 1 34.76 -41.07 9.17
C GLU A 1 33.89 -39.86 8.72
N VAL A 2 33.57 -38.92 9.61
CA VAL A 2 32.77 -37.74 9.26
C VAL A 2 33.55 -36.73 8.39
N TYR A 3 34.86 -36.66 8.48
CA TYR A 3 35.73 -35.73 7.75
C TYR A 3 36.03 -36.11 6.29
N LYS A 4 35.67 -37.29 5.84
CA LYS A 4 35.95 -37.74 4.45
C LYS A 4 34.94 -37.27 3.39
N ARG A 5 33.88 -36.51 3.76
CA ARG A 5 32.83 -36.08 2.81
C ARG A 5 32.93 -34.62 2.35
N GLN A 6 33.89 -33.84 2.81
CA GLN A 6 34.14 -32.51 2.24
C GLN A 6 34.89 -32.62 0.90
N GLN A 7 34.13 -32.73 -0.17
CA GLN A 7 34.73 -32.91 -1.51
C GLN A 7 35.20 -31.59 -2.15
N LYS A 8 34.85 -30.41 -1.59
CA LYS A 8 35.26 -29.11 -2.12
C LYS A 8 35.32 -28.06 -1.00
N ALA A 9 36.41 -27.34 -0.91
CA ALA A 9 36.50 -26.15 -0.07
C ALA A 9 35.68 -25.01 -0.67
N LEU A 10 35.02 -24.25 0.19
CA LEU A 10 34.30 -23.02 -0.22
C LEU A 10 35.32 -21.99 -0.65
N ASP A 11 35.13 -21.37 -1.81
CA ASP A 11 35.89 -20.23 -2.27
C ASP A 11 35.04 -18.96 -2.38
N LEU A 12 35.67 -17.82 -2.54
CA LEU A 12 34.97 -16.53 -2.64
C LEU A 12 33.99 -16.50 -3.83
N LYS A 13 34.35 -17.15 -4.93
CA LYS A 13 33.50 -17.25 -6.12
C LYS A 13 32.23 -18.05 -5.85
N ASP A 14 32.33 -19.16 -5.09
CA ASP A 14 31.15 -19.93 -4.70
C ASP A 14 30.16 -19.07 -3.88
N ILE A 15 30.66 -18.18 -3.01
CA ILE A 15 29.85 -17.29 -2.17
C ILE A 15 29.23 -16.15 -3.00
N THR A 16 30.02 -15.49 -3.83
CA THR A 16 29.59 -14.29 -4.58
C THR A 16 28.79 -14.60 -5.83
N SER A 17 28.89 -15.82 -6.39
CA SER A 17 28.15 -16.22 -7.60
C SER A 17 26.65 -16.45 -7.38
N GLY A 18 26.18 -16.43 -6.13
CA GLY A 18 24.79 -16.75 -5.78
C GLY A 18 24.48 -18.25 -5.80
N ARG A 19 25.50 -19.14 -5.91
CA ARG A 19 25.34 -20.60 -5.91
C ARG A 19 24.52 -21.14 -4.72
N PHE A 20 24.61 -20.48 -3.57
CA PHE A 20 23.91 -20.86 -2.36
C PHE A 20 22.63 -20.06 -2.09
N ARG A 21 22.16 -19.27 -3.07
CA ARG A 21 20.86 -18.61 -2.94
C ARG A 21 19.75 -19.65 -2.94
N PRO A 22 18.88 -19.66 -1.93
CA PRO A 22 17.73 -20.54 -1.94
C PRO A 22 16.78 -20.18 -3.08
N GLU A 23 16.17 -21.16 -3.69
CA GLU A 23 15.01 -20.94 -4.54
C GLU A 23 13.82 -20.60 -3.66
N ASN A 24 13.21 -19.44 -3.89
CA ASN A 24 12.06 -18.99 -3.13
C ASN A 24 10.86 -18.85 -4.06
N ILE A 25 9.71 -19.31 -3.62
CA ILE A 25 8.43 -18.99 -4.25
C ILE A 25 8.03 -17.60 -3.76
N GLN A 26 7.93 -16.64 -4.66
CA GLN A 26 7.56 -15.25 -4.34
C GLN A 26 6.27 -14.85 -5.02
N GLY A 27 5.56 -13.85 -4.43
CA GLY A 27 4.40 -13.23 -5.07
C GLY A 27 3.17 -14.12 -5.17
N VAL A 28 3.05 -15.13 -4.29
CA VAL A 28 1.88 -16.01 -4.21
C VAL A 28 0.74 -15.27 -3.52
N ILE A 29 -0.38 -15.07 -4.22
CA ILE A 29 -1.61 -14.50 -3.67
C ILE A 29 -2.70 -15.57 -3.70
N PRO A 30 -3.15 -16.09 -2.54
CA PRO A 30 -4.25 -17.04 -2.47
C PRO A 30 -5.54 -16.45 -3.03
N THR A 31 -6.33 -17.27 -3.72
CA THR A 31 -7.71 -16.93 -4.08
C THR A 31 -8.64 -17.06 -2.86
N PRO A 32 -9.77 -16.32 -2.80
CA PRO A 32 -10.67 -16.36 -1.64
C PRO A 32 -11.23 -17.74 -1.29
N ASP A 33 -11.32 -18.65 -2.27
CA ASP A 33 -11.78 -20.03 -2.08
C ASP A 33 -10.73 -20.95 -1.41
N GLY A 34 -9.46 -20.51 -1.34
CA GLY A 34 -8.35 -21.28 -0.77
C GLY A 34 -7.91 -22.50 -1.58
N GLU A 35 -8.49 -22.76 -2.75
CA GLU A 35 -8.14 -23.90 -3.62
C GLU A 35 -7.03 -23.56 -4.60
N TYR A 36 -6.90 -22.27 -4.94
CA TYR A 36 -5.95 -21.78 -5.93
C TYR A 36 -5.11 -20.64 -5.37
N TYR A 37 -4.05 -20.36 -6.07
CA TYR A 37 -3.27 -19.14 -5.90
C TYR A 37 -2.98 -18.49 -7.25
N THR A 38 -2.68 -17.21 -7.23
CA THR A 38 -2.23 -16.48 -8.40
C THR A 38 -0.82 -15.98 -8.21
N GLN A 39 -0.13 -15.82 -9.32
CA GLN A 39 1.24 -15.31 -9.35
C GLN A 39 1.43 -14.49 -10.62
N MET A 40 2.18 -13.40 -10.52
CA MET A 40 2.64 -12.64 -11.67
C MET A 40 3.75 -13.41 -12.37
N ASN A 41 3.76 -13.40 -13.70
CA ASN A 41 4.89 -13.96 -14.46
C ASN A 41 6.14 -13.08 -14.31
N GLY A 42 7.32 -13.62 -14.67
CA GLY A 42 8.60 -12.93 -14.51
C GLY A 42 8.74 -11.63 -15.32
N GLU A 43 7.90 -11.44 -16.35
CA GLU A 43 7.90 -10.25 -17.22
C GLU A 43 6.94 -9.16 -16.73
N GLY A 44 6.11 -9.45 -15.70
CA GLY A 44 5.08 -8.52 -15.23
C GLY A 44 3.97 -8.25 -16.24
N THR A 45 3.67 -9.23 -17.11
CA THR A 45 2.68 -9.09 -18.20
C THR A 45 1.42 -9.92 -17.98
N GLN A 46 1.49 -10.95 -17.13
CA GLN A 46 0.38 -11.87 -16.89
C GLN A 46 0.21 -12.16 -15.40
N ILE A 47 -1.05 -12.35 -14.99
CA ILE A 47 -1.44 -12.97 -13.71
C ILE A 47 -1.93 -14.37 -14.03
N ILE A 48 -1.26 -15.37 -13.47
CA ILE A 48 -1.52 -16.77 -13.75
C ILE A 48 -2.07 -17.45 -12.49
N LYS A 49 -3.13 -18.23 -12.63
CA LYS A 49 -3.76 -19.01 -11.58
C LYS A 49 -3.24 -20.43 -11.59
N TYR A 50 -2.90 -20.94 -10.42
CA TYR A 50 -2.38 -22.27 -10.18
C TYR A 50 -3.21 -23.01 -9.12
N SER A 51 -3.25 -24.34 -9.19
CA SER A 51 -3.88 -25.17 -8.15
C SER A 51 -2.92 -25.40 -6.99
N PHE A 52 -3.35 -25.17 -5.75
CA PHE A 52 -2.57 -25.56 -4.58
C PHE A 52 -2.37 -27.08 -4.48
N LYS A 53 -3.34 -27.86 -5.00
CA LYS A 53 -3.29 -29.32 -4.93
C LYS A 53 -2.26 -29.94 -5.86
N THR A 54 -2.12 -29.41 -7.08
CA THR A 54 -1.27 -30.00 -8.13
C THR A 54 -0.05 -29.16 -8.48
N GLY A 55 -0.04 -27.87 -8.15
CA GLY A 55 0.96 -26.91 -8.62
C GLY A 55 0.82 -26.53 -10.09
N GLU A 56 -0.16 -27.10 -10.80
CA GLU A 56 -0.31 -26.88 -12.23
C GLU A 56 -1.02 -25.55 -12.54
N LYS A 57 -0.66 -24.98 -13.68
CA LYS A 57 -1.33 -23.80 -14.23
C LYS A 57 -2.78 -24.16 -14.61
N VAL A 58 -3.72 -23.35 -14.14
CA VAL A 58 -5.16 -23.50 -14.42
C VAL A 58 -5.58 -22.56 -15.54
N GLU A 59 -5.28 -21.27 -15.42
CA GLU A 59 -5.69 -20.24 -16.39
C GLU A 59 -4.83 -18.97 -16.29
N VAL A 60 -4.93 -18.12 -17.31
CA VAL A 60 -4.45 -16.74 -17.26
C VAL A 60 -5.62 -15.85 -16.82
N VAL A 61 -5.49 -15.20 -15.67
CA VAL A 61 -6.52 -14.33 -15.09
C VAL A 61 -6.50 -12.95 -15.74
N PHE A 62 -5.31 -12.44 -16.05
CA PHE A 62 -5.07 -11.16 -16.69
C PHE A 62 -3.86 -11.25 -17.61
N ASP A 63 -3.93 -10.57 -18.76
CA ASP A 63 -2.83 -10.44 -19.71
C ASP A 63 -2.88 -9.05 -20.36
N VAL A 64 -1.80 -8.29 -20.27
CA VAL A 64 -1.68 -6.93 -20.83
C VAL A 64 -1.93 -6.90 -22.34
N ASN A 65 -1.60 -8.00 -23.06
CA ASN A 65 -1.75 -8.07 -24.51
C ASN A 65 -3.19 -8.30 -24.97
N THR A 66 -4.06 -8.79 -24.09
CA THR A 66 -5.47 -9.09 -24.40
C THR A 66 -6.44 -8.13 -23.71
N ALA A 67 -6.00 -7.42 -22.69
CA ALA A 67 -6.80 -6.40 -22.03
C ALA A 67 -7.00 -5.21 -22.97
N ARG A 68 -8.26 -4.77 -23.11
CA ARG A 68 -8.62 -3.62 -23.93
C ARG A 68 -8.37 -2.32 -23.16
N GLU A 69 -8.00 -1.27 -23.88
CA GLU A 69 -7.67 0.06 -23.34
C GLU A 69 -6.49 0.06 -22.36
N CYS A 70 -5.63 -0.96 -22.45
CA CYS A 70 -4.42 -1.07 -21.67
C CYS A 70 -3.32 -0.17 -22.27
N ASP A 71 -2.89 0.85 -21.50
CA ASP A 71 -1.87 1.82 -21.92
C ASP A 71 -0.49 1.57 -21.30
N PHE A 72 -0.29 0.40 -20.70
CA PHE A 72 0.99 -0.04 -20.14
C PHE A 72 1.40 -1.41 -20.69
N LYS A 73 2.71 -1.70 -20.66
CA LYS A 73 3.29 -2.95 -21.17
C LYS A 73 3.60 -3.97 -20.09
N HIS A 74 3.75 -3.53 -18.86
CA HIS A 74 4.01 -4.36 -17.67
C HIS A 74 3.42 -3.69 -16.45
N PHE A 75 3.16 -4.46 -15.42
CA PHE A 75 2.67 -4.00 -14.13
C PHE A 75 3.58 -4.48 -13.01
N ASP A 76 3.52 -3.80 -11.86
CA ASP A 76 4.45 -4.01 -10.75
C ASP A 76 3.84 -4.89 -9.65
N SER A 77 2.51 -4.78 -9.44
CA SER A 77 1.78 -5.57 -8.45
C SER A 77 0.29 -5.57 -8.74
N TYR A 78 -0.45 -6.42 -8.03
CA TYR A 78 -1.91 -6.48 -8.12
C TYR A 78 -2.52 -6.95 -6.80
N GLN A 79 -3.81 -6.68 -6.62
CA GLN A 79 -4.63 -7.21 -5.54
C GLN A 79 -6.04 -7.50 -6.03
N PHE A 80 -6.70 -8.48 -5.42
CA PHE A 80 -8.10 -8.77 -5.66
C PHE A 80 -8.99 -7.85 -4.81
N SER A 81 -10.16 -7.49 -5.35
CA SER A 81 -11.23 -6.97 -4.52
C SER A 81 -11.72 -8.04 -3.54
N PRO A 82 -12.28 -7.66 -2.36
CA PRO A 82 -12.76 -8.64 -1.37
C PRO A 82 -13.81 -9.61 -1.90
N ASP A 83 -14.62 -9.18 -2.87
CA ASP A 83 -15.62 -10.00 -3.57
C ASP A 83 -15.03 -10.89 -4.68
N GLY A 84 -13.73 -10.78 -4.96
CA GLY A 84 -13.05 -11.51 -6.02
C GLY A 84 -13.46 -11.14 -7.45
N GLN A 85 -14.22 -10.05 -7.63
CA GLN A 85 -14.77 -9.66 -8.93
C GLN A 85 -13.92 -8.66 -9.71
N LYS A 86 -12.88 -8.13 -9.09
CA LYS A 86 -12.01 -7.11 -9.68
C LYS A 86 -10.56 -7.33 -9.30
N LEU A 87 -9.67 -6.89 -10.16
CA LEU A 87 -8.26 -6.66 -9.86
C LEU A 87 -7.99 -5.17 -9.77
N LEU A 88 -7.17 -4.79 -8.82
CA LEU A 88 -6.52 -3.49 -8.78
C LEU A 88 -5.04 -3.73 -9.13
N ILE A 89 -4.59 -3.15 -10.23
CA ILE A 89 -3.28 -3.36 -10.83
C ILE A 89 -2.44 -2.09 -10.66
N ALA A 90 -1.23 -2.20 -10.14
CA ALA A 90 -0.31 -1.09 -9.95
C ALA A 90 0.78 -1.08 -11.03
N THR A 91 1.05 0.11 -11.57
CA THR A 91 2.10 0.36 -12.55
C THR A 91 2.88 1.62 -12.21
N LYS A 92 4.06 1.78 -12.80
CA LYS A 92 4.90 2.99 -12.64
C LYS A 92 5.16 3.30 -11.16
N THR A 93 5.47 2.26 -10.40
CA THR A 93 5.76 2.37 -8.97
C THR A 93 7.03 3.19 -8.74
N THR A 94 6.91 4.22 -7.89
CA THR A 94 8.01 5.08 -7.48
C THR A 94 8.14 5.04 -5.96
N PRO A 95 9.25 4.50 -5.41
CA PRO A 95 9.48 4.44 -3.98
C PRO A 95 9.52 5.83 -3.33
N ILE A 96 9.01 5.94 -2.10
CA ILE A 96 9.11 7.13 -1.24
C ILE A 96 10.07 6.84 -0.09
N TYR A 97 9.71 5.90 0.78
CA TYR A 97 10.54 5.40 1.88
C TYR A 97 10.71 3.89 1.76
N ARG A 98 10.93 3.18 2.86
CA ARG A 98 11.15 1.72 2.87
C ARG A 98 9.96 0.92 2.37
N HIS A 99 8.74 1.33 2.71
CA HIS A 99 7.50 0.60 2.42
C HIS A 99 6.52 1.41 1.56
N SER A 100 6.60 2.73 1.61
CA SER A 100 5.72 3.61 0.87
C SER A 100 6.18 3.86 -0.55
N TYR A 101 5.23 3.98 -1.43
CA TYR A 101 5.44 4.27 -2.84
C TYR A 101 4.20 4.95 -3.43
N THR A 102 4.39 5.65 -4.54
CA THR A 102 3.30 6.05 -5.44
C THR A 102 3.22 5.10 -6.61
N ALA A 103 2.03 4.87 -7.14
CA ALA A 103 1.82 4.13 -8.38
C ALA A 103 0.58 4.63 -9.12
N VAL A 104 0.50 4.35 -10.42
CA VAL A 104 -0.73 4.52 -11.18
C VAL A 104 -1.51 3.23 -11.11
N HIS A 105 -2.73 3.29 -10.61
CA HIS A 105 -3.56 2.12 -10.42
C HIS A 105 -4.67 2.02 -11.47
N TYR A 106 -4.99 0.77 -11.82
CA TYR A 106 -6.03 0.41 -12.78
C TYR A 106 -6.95 -0.63 -12.19
N ILE A 107 -8.21 -0.60 -12.62
CA ILE A 107 -9.24 -1.56 -12.23
C ILE A 107 -9.53 -2.44 -13.43
N TYR A 108 -9.48 -3.75 -13.23
CA TYR A 108 -9.81 -4.74 -14.23
C TYR A 108 -10.95 -5.65 -13.73
N PRO A 109 -12.08 -5.74 -14.43
CA PRO A 109 -13.21 -6.58 -14.02
C PRO A 109 -12.91 -8.06 -14.30
N LEU A 110 -13.24 -8.93 -13.35
CA LEU A 110 -13.12 -10.39 -13.46
C LEU A 110 -14.46 -11.08 -13.68
N LYS A 111 -15.55 -10.30 -13.86
CA LYS A 111 -16.89 -10.84 -14.04
C LYS A 111 -16.94 -11.74 -15.27
N ARG A 112 -17.39 -12.98 -15.09
CA ARG A 112 -17.51 -14.00 -16.13
C ARG A 112 -18.97 -14.27 -16.45
N ASN A 113 -19.23 -14.66 -17.70
CA ASN A 113 -20.54 -15.20 -18.11
C ASN A 113 -20.68 -16.67 -17.66
N ASP A 114 -21.85 -17.26 -17.89
CA ASP A 114 -22.15 -18.66 -17.56
C ASP A 114 -21.22 -19.69 -18.26
N LYS A 115 -20.49 -19.25 -19.27
CA LYS A 115 -19.48 -20.07 -19.98
C LYS A 115 -18.05 -19.86 -19.45
N GLY A 116 -17.90 -19.11 -18.36
CA GLY A 116 -16.59 -18.82 -17.74
C GLY A 116 -15.73 -17.81 -18.51
N VAL A 117 -16.26 -17.13 -19.53
CA VAL A 117 -15.54 -16.12 -20.32
C VAL A 117 -15.72 -14.75 -19.66
N THR A 118 -14.65 -14.00 -19.48
CA THR A 118 -14.70 -12.62 -18.99
C THR A 118 -15.58 -11.78 -19.90
N THR A 119 -16.65 -11.20 -19.34
CA THR A 119 -17.67 -10.46 -20.12
C THR A 119 -17.21 -9.08 -20.55
N ASN A 120 -16.28 -8.49 -19.80
CA ASN A 120 -15.67 -7.21 -20.09
C ASN A 120 -14.19 -7.27 -19.76
N ASN A 121 -13.32 -7.07 -20.73
CA ASN A 121 -11.88 -7.07 -20.59
C ASN A 121 -11.28 -5.66 -20.76
N ILE A 122 -12.07 -4.64 -20.52
CA ILE A 122 -11.61 -3.25 -20.51
C ILE A 122 -10.96 -2.98 -19.16
N ILE A 123 -9.75 -2.41 -19.18
CA ILE A 123 -9.07 -1.93 -18.00
C ILE A 123 -9.23 -0.41 -17.91
N GLU A 124 -9.55 0.09 -16.72
CA GLU A 124 -9.81 1.51 -16.49
C GLU A 124 -8.85 2.07 -15.44
N ARG A 125 -8.43 3.31 -15.59
CA ARG A 125 -7.66 3.99 -14.53
C ARG A 125 -8.53 4.18 -13.30
N LEU A 126 -7.92 4.01 -12.12
CA LEU A 126 -8.58 4.33 -10.85
C LEU A 126 -8.85 5.83 -10.73
N SER A 127 -7.94 6.66 -11.22
CA SER A 127 -8.01 8.11 -11.13
C SER A 127 -7.15 8.77 -12.20
N ASP A 128 -7.62 9.87 -12.75
CA ASP A 128 -6.90 10.72 -13.71
C ASP A 128 -6.07 11.81 -13.02
N GLY A 129 -6.21 11.99 -11.72
CA GLY A 129 -5.56 13.06 -10.95
C GLY A 129 -4.08 12.82 -10.60
N GLY A 130 -3.46 11.74 -11.11
CA GLY A 130 -2.05 11.41 -10.86
C GLY A 130 -1.86 10.15 -10.01
N PRO A 131 -0.60 9.80 -9.67
CA PRO A 131 -0.27 8.60 -8.90
C PRO A 131 -0.90 8.58 -7.51
N GLN A 132 -1.20 7.38 -7.02
CA GLN A 132 -1.86 7.17 -5.73
C GLN A 132 -0.95 6.39 -4.78
N GLN A 133 -1.18 6.55 -3.48
CA GLN A 133 -0.61 5.74 -2.42
C GLN A 133 -1.70 4.92 -1.74
N VAL A 134 -1.36 3.72 -1.31
CA VAL A 134 -2.13 2.82 -0.44
C VAL A 134 -3.61 2.65 -0.80
N PRO A 135 -3.96 2.39 -2.07
CA PRO A 135 -5.36 2.17 -2.41
C PRO A 135 -5.90 0.94 -1.68
N VAL A 136 -7.10 1.05 -1.14
CA VAL A 136 -7.78 -0.01 -0.41
C VAL A 136 -9.25 -0.11 -0.85
N PHE A 137 -9.70 -1.32 -1.15
CA PHE A 137 -11.11 -1.59 -1.40
C PHE A 137 -11.96 -1.46 -0.13
N SER A 138 -13.18 -0.99 -0.28
CA SER A 138 -14.22 -1.22 0.73
C SER A 138 -14.50 -2.73 0.87
N PRO A 139 -14.98 -3.21 2.04
CA PRO A 139 -15.29 -4.63 2.26
C PRO A 139 -16.21 -5.27 1.23
N ASP A 140 -17.14 -4.51 0.64
CA ASP A 140 -18.04 -4.97 -0.43
C ASP A 140 -17.44 -4.84 -1.85
N GLY A 141 -16.22 -4.31 -2.00
CA GLY A 141 -15.55 -4.12 -3.29
C GLY A 141 -16.19 -3.08 -4.21
N THR A 142 -17.06 -2.20 -3.69
CA THR A 142 -17.76 -1.18 -4.51
C THR A 142 -17.08 0.18 -4.50
N MET A 143 -16.14 0.39 -3.57
CA MET A 143 -15.39 1.64 -3.42
C MET A 143 -13.90 1.37 -3.24
N ILE A 144 -13.08 2.37 -3.55
CA ILE A 144 -11.65 2.39 -3.25
C ILE A 144 -11.31 3.73 -2.61
N ALA A 145 -10.66 3.70 -1.44
CA ALA A 145 -10.03 4.86 -0.86
C ALA A 145 -8.52 4.83 -1.13
N PHE A 146 -7.91 5.96 -1.38
CA PHE A 146 -6.46 6.10 -1.57
C PHE A 146 -5.98 7.47 -1.11
N VAL A 147 -4.66 7.65 -1.03
CA VAL A 147 -4.04 8.93 -0.69
C VAL A 147 -3.31 9.50 -1.90
N ARG A 148 -3.47 10.80 -2.13
CA ARG A 148 -2.73 11.62 -3.07
C ARG A 148 -2.51 13.01 -2.48
N ASP A 149 -1.28 13.52 -2.57
CA ASP A 149 -0.91 14.84 -2.02
C ASP A 149 -1.33 15.00 -0.55
N ASN A 150 -1.06 13.98 0.28
CA ASN A 150 -1.41 13.90 1.70
C ASN A 150 -2.92 14.01 2.02
N ASN A 151 -3.79 13.87 1.02
CA ASN A 151 -5.23 13.86 1.17
C ASN A 151 -5.83 12.51 0.78
N ILE A 152 -6.88 12.12 1.51
CA ILE A 152 -7.66 10.92 1.21
C ILE A 152 -8.69 11.25 0.13
N PHE A 153 -8.79 10.36 -0.85
CA PHE A 153 -9.79 10.35 -1.90
C PHE A 153 -10.60 9.07 -1.84
N LEU A 154 -11.85 9.15 -2.25
CA LEU A 154 -12.78 8.03 -2.36
C LEU A 154 -13.31 7.94 -3.80
N VAL A 155 -13.19 6.76 -4.40
CA VAL A 155 -13.75 6.43 -5.71
C VAL A 155 -14.90 5.46 -5.53
N LYS A 156 -16.08 5.79 -6.09
CA LYS A 156 -17.27 4.93 -6.14
C LYS A 156 -17.33 4.24 -7.51
N LEU A 157 -16.99 2.94 -7.54
CA LEU A 157 -16.83 2.17 -8.77
C LEU A 157 -18.15 1.95 -9.56
N LEU A 158 -19.28 1.90 -8.85
CA LEU A 158 -20.60 1.70 -9.47
C LEU A 158 -21.11 2.93 -10.26
N TYR A 159 -20.47 4.09 -10.09
CA TYR A 159 -20.90 5.36 -10.67
C TYR A 159 -19.84 5.95 -11.61
N GLY A 160 -19.30 5.10 -12.50
CA GLY A 160 -18.28 5.54 -13.47
C GLY A 160 -16.99 6.03 -12.81
N ASN A 161 -16.55 5.35 -11.75
CA ASN A 161 -15.34 5.69 -11.01
C ASN A 161 -15.34 7.14 -10.50
N SER A 162 -16.51 7.60 -9.97
CA SER A 162 -16.60 8.97 -9.45
C SER A 162 -15.70 9.18 -8.26
N GLU A 163 -14.74 10.11 -8.39
CA GLU A 163 -13.78 10.49 -7.36
C GLU A 163 -14.27 11.68 -6.54
N SER A 164 -14.09 11.62 -5.23
CA SER A 164 -14.36 12.72 -4.30
C SER A 164 -13.25 12.83 -3.26
N LYS A 165 -13.00 14.05 -2.77
CA LYS A 165 -12.08 14.28 -1.64
C LYS A 165 -12.78 13.96 -0.32
N VAL A 166 -12.06 13.25 0.56
CA VAL A 166 -12.44 13.00 1.96
C VAL A 166 -11.78 14.01 2.88
N THR A 167 -10.54 14.42 2.58
CA THR A 167 -9.79 15.44 3.33
C THR A 167 -9.24 16.50 2.39
N GLU A 168 -9.04 17.74 2.89
CA GLU A 168 -8.58 18.88 2.10
C GLU A 168 -7.39 19.63 2.73
N ASP A 169 -7.04 19.27 3.99
CA ASP A 169 -6.00 19.96 4.76
C ASP A 169 -4.60 19.37 4.58
N GLY A 170 -4.47 18.31 3.76
CA GLY A 170 -3.19 17.67 3.44
C GLY A 170 -2.22 18.63 2.78
N LYS A 171 -1.00 18.69 3.30
CA LYS A 171 0.06 19.58 2.82
C LYS A 171 1.42 18.95 3.12
N GLN A 172 2.30 18.92 2.12
CA GLN A 172 3.65 18.40 2.26
C GLN A 172 4.41 19.10 3.40
N ASN A 173 5.13 18.32 4.19
CA ASN A 173 5.89 18.75 5.36
C ASN A 173 5.04 19.45 6.43
N SER A 174 3.75 19.20 6.49
CA SER A 174 2.82 19.81 7.45
C SER A 174 1.74 18.85 7.89
N ILE A 175 0.79 18.49 7.01
CA ILE A 175 -0.37 17.66 7.36
C ILE A 175 -0.41 16.44 6.45
N ILE A 176 -0.55 15.27 7.06
CA ILE A 176 -0.68 14.00 6.35
C ILE A 176 -1.97 13.30 6.82
N ASN A 177 -2.77 12.82 5.88
CA ASN A 177 -4.01 12.09 6.16
C ASN A 177 -3.95 10.68 5.56
N GLY A 178 -4.19 9.65 6.37
CA GLY A 178 -4.40 8.28 5.92
C GLY A 178 -3.15 7.48 5.53
N ILE A 179 -1.98 8.11 5.58
CA ILE A 179 -0.66 7.46 5.49
C ILE A 179 0.20 7.94 6.66
N PRO A 180 1.20 7.15 7.11
CA PRO A 180 2.08 7.55 8.19
C PRO A 180 3.11 8.60 7.74
N ASP A 181 3.68 9.32 8.72
CA ASP A 181 4.94 10.03 8.56
C ASP A 181 6.13 9.05 8.53
N TRP A 182 7.34 9.58 8.34
CA TRP A 182 8.55 8.77 8.26
C TRP A 182 8.78 7.91 9.52
N VAL A 183 8.57 8.47 10.72
CA VAL A 183 8.78 7.77 12.01
C VAL A 183 7.86 6.56 12.13
N TYR A 184 6.59 6.74 11.84
CA TYR A 184 5.60 5.65 11.96
C TYR A 184 5.82 4.57 10.91
N GLU A 185 6.25 4.92 9.71
CA GLU A 185 6.61 3.93 8.69
C GLU A 185 7.82 3.09 9.12
N GLU A 186 8.89 3.72 9.59
CA GLU A 186 10.12 3.03 9.98
C GLU A 186 9.98 2.26 11.29
N GLU A 187 9.39 2.87 12.33
CA GLU A 187 9.36 2.30 13.69
C GLU A 187 8.17 1.35 13.90
N PHE A 188 7.01 1.65 13.35
CA PHE A 188 5.83 0.79 13.50
C PHE A 188 5.55 -0.10 12.29
N GLY A 189 6.31 0.06 11.19
CA GLY A 189 6.33 -0.86 10.04
C GLY A 189 5.02 -0.90 9.26
N PHE A 190 4.35 0.23 9.01
CA PHE A 190 3.17 0.31 8.17
C PHE A 190 3.20 1.54 7.26
N ASN A 191 2.52 1.45 6.12
CA ASN A 191 2.41 2.53 5.15
C ASN A 191 0.96 3.01 4.92
N ARG A 192 -0.02 2.38 5.58
CA ARG A 192 -1.45 2.73 5.48
C ARG A 192 -2.04 3.02 6.84
N ALA A 193 -2.61 4.20 7.00
CA ALA A 193 -3.23 4.70 8.22
C ALA A 193 -4.72 5.04 8.02
N LEU A 194 -5.41 4.27 7.15
CA LEU A 194 -6.85 4.39 6.91
C LEU A 194 -7.51 3.02 6.83
N GLU A 195 -8.78 2.94 7.24
CA GLU A 195 -9.57 1.70 7.28
C GLU A 195 -11.03 1.99 6.97
N PHE A 196 -11.68 1.11 6.19
CA PHE A 196 -13.15 1.12 6.04
C PHE A 196 -13.83 0.39 7.20
N SER A 197 -15.03 0.84 7.60
CA SER A 197 -15.91 0.07 8.47
C SER A 197 -16.46 -1.17 7.76
N ALA A 198 -16.82 -2.21 8.53
CA ALA A 198 -17.30 -3.48 7.99
C ALA A 198 -18.59 -3.36 7.16
N ASP A 199 -19.39 -2.33 7.39
CA ASP A 199 -20.64 -2.02 6.67
C ASP A 199 -20.46 -1.01 5.54
N ASN A 200 -19.24 -0.62 5.21
CA ASN A 200 -18.89 0.33 4.16
C ASN A 200 -19.44 1.76 4.35
N THR A 201 -19.84 2.14 5.56
CA THR A 201 -20.45 3.45 5.83
C THR A 201 -19.43 4.50 6.27
N MET A 202 -18.28 4.09 6.81
CA MET A 202 -17.29 4.99 7.38
C MET A 202 -15.87 4.67 6.91
N ILE A 203 -15.04 5.72 6.92
CA ILE A 203 -13.57 5.62 6.83
C ILE A 203 -12.99 6.18 8.12
N ALA A 204 -12.18 5.40 8.84
CA ALA A 204 -11.36 5.90 9.93
C ALA A 204 -9.93 6.11 9.44
N PHE A 205 -9.26 7.15 9.89
CA PHE A 205 -7.89 7.43 9.51
C PHE A 205 -7.13 8.16 10.61
N ILE A 206 -5.81 8.02 10.58
CA ILE A 206 -4.91 8.81 11.42
C ILE A 206 -4.50 10.04 10.61
N ARG A 207 -4.59 11.19 11.26
CA ARG A 207 -4.06 12.46 10.77
C ARG A 207 -2.80 12.79 11.55
N PHE A 208 -1.74 13.13 10.84
CA PHE A 208 -0.44 13.52 11.38
C PHE A 208 -0.22 15.01 11.12
N ASP A 209 0.12 15.76 12.17
CA ASP A 209 0.61 17.13 12.05
C ASP A 209 2.11 17.12 12.33
N GLU A 210 2.89 17.16 11.26
CA GLU A 210 4.36 17.18 11.30
C GLU A 210 4.94 18.59 11.18
N SER A 211 4.12 19.64 11.31
CA SER A 211 4.55 21.03 11.12
C SER A 211 5.71 21.42 12.04
N GLU A 212 5.70 20.93 13.29
CA GLU A 212 6.75 21.20 14.28
C GLU A 212 7.93 20.21 14.22
N VAL A 213 7.84 19.14 13.41
CA VAL A 213 8.93 18.18 13.25
C VAL A 213 10.07 18.82 12.46
N PRO A 214 11.33 18.73 12.93
CA PRO A 214 12.47 19.26 12.19
C PRO A 214 12.66 18.58 10.84
N SER A 215 13.12 19.35 9.85
CA SER A 215 13.51 18.82 8.55
C SER A 215 14.98 18.41 8.54
N TYR A 216 15.28 17.38 7.78
CA TYR A 216 16.64 16.94 7.47
C TYR A 216 16.82 16.87 5.95
N SER A 217 17.95 17.39 5.47
CA SER A 217 18.31 17.39 4.06
C SER A 217 19.62 16.66 3.83
N PHE A 218 19.71 15.94 2.72
CA PHE A 218 20.97 15.37 2.26
C PHE A 218 21.09 15.45 0.73
N PRO A 219 22.34 15.52 0.21
CA PRO A 219 22.55 15.61 -1.22
C PRO A 219 22.26 14.29 -1.93
N ILE A 220 21.70 14.37 -3.13
CA ILE A 220 21.49 13.26 -4.04
C ILE A 220 22.39 13.45 -5.26
N PHE A 221 23.12 12.41 -5.62
CA PHE A 221 24.02 12.40 -6.77
C PHE A 221 23.50 11.50 -7.88
N ALA A 222 23.68 11.88 -9.14
CA ALA A 222 23.22 11.14 -10.31
C ALA A 222 23.74 9.69 -10.36
N GLY A 223 24.95 9.43 -9.85
CA GLY A 223 25.54 8.09 -9.78
C GLY A 223 24.75 7.10 -8.89
N GLN A 224 23.96 7.60 -7.94
CA GLN A 224 23.09 6.82 -7.08
C GLN A 224 21.67 6.70 -7.65
N ALA A 225 21.29 7.61 -8.53
CA ALA A 225 19.99 7.68 -9.17
C ALA A 225 20.17 8.08 -10.66
N PRO A 226 20.75 7.19 -11.50
CA PRO A 226 21.13 7.51 -12.90
C PRO A 226 19.94 7.87 -13.79
N TYR A 227 18.71 7.56 -13.37
CA TYR A 227 17.48 7.97 -14.05
C TYR A 227 17.11 9.44 -13.81
N ILE A 228 17.75 10.13 -12.86
CA ILE A 228 17.52 11.55 -12.57
C ILE A 228 18.53 12.38 -13.36
N ASN A 229 18.27 12.61 -14.64
CA ASN A 229 19.15 13.40 -15.51
C ASN A 229 19.37 14.84 -15.01
N ALA A 230 18.43 15.40 -14.24
CA ALA A 230 18.55 16.73 -13.66
C ALA A 230 19.73 16.90 -12.68
N LEU A 231 20.26 15.79 -12.17
CA LEU A 231 21.39 15.75 -11.21
C LEU A 231 22.73 15.43 -11.89
N LYS A 232 22.81 15.48 -13.22
CA LYS A 232 23.99 15.07 -13.97
C LYS A 232 25.22 15.93 -13.65
N ASP A 233 25.04 17.24 -13.55
CA ASP A 233 26.14 18.20 -13.40
C ASP A 233 26.26 18.74 -11.97
N TYR A 234 25.16 18.80 -11.24
CA TYR A 234 25.10 19.27 -9.84
C TYR A 234 24.27 18.32 -8.98
N PRO A 235 24.63 18.11 -7.71
CA PRO A 235 23.82 17.33 -6.79
C PRO A 235 22.47 18.01 -6.55
N GLY A 236 21.41 17.20 -6.39
CA GLY A 236 20.14 17.63 -5.86
C GLY A 236 20.11 17.54 -4.34
N GLU A 237 19.01 17.95 -3.76
CA GLU A 237 18.74 17.87 -2.33
C GLU A 237 17.44 17.10 -2.09
N TYR A 238 17.47 16.16 -1.16
CA TYR A 238 16.28 15.47 -0.67
C TYR A 238 16.02 15.88 0.76
N THR A 239 14.88 16.53 1.00
CA THR A 239 14.48 17.07 2.30
C THR A 239 13.18 16.43 2.75
N TYR A 240 13.14 15.92 4.00
CA TYR A 240 11.93 15.38 4.62
C TYR A 240 11.96 15.63 6.14
N LYS A 241 10.80 15.44 6.77
CA LYS A 241 10.66 15.57 8.22
C LYS A 241 11.32 14.39 8.92
N TYR A 242 12.29 14.69 9.78
CA TYR A 242 13.10 13.69 10.48
C TYR A 242 13.40 14.12 11.92
N PRO A 243 12.66 13.65 12.91
CA PRO A 243 12.91 13.99 14.28
C PRO A 243 14.11 13.18 14.80
N LYS A 244 15.15 13.87 15.25
CA LYS A 244 16.23 13.23 16.02
C LYS A 244 15.75 12.97 17.45
N ALA A 245 16.46 12.12 18.19
CA ALA A 245 16.16 11.83 19.59
C ALA A 245 16.02 13.13 20.42
N GLY A 246 14.93 13.23 21.18
CA GLY A 246 14.60 14.41 21.98
C GLY A 246 13.87 15.54 21.27
N TYR A 247 13.73 15.48 19.93
CA TYR A 247 12.94 16.45 19.16
C TYR A 247 11.46 16.09 19.10
N PRO A 248 10.57 17.06 18.74
CA PRO A 248 9.15 16.80 18.58
C PRO A 248 8.87 15.77 17.50
N ASN A 249 7.91 14.87 17.74
CA ASN A 249 7.28 14.02 16.75
C ASN A 249 6.01 14.69 16.22
N SER A 250 5.42 14.11 15.18
CA SER A 250 4.09 14.50 14.69
C SER A 250 3.05 14.39 15.80
N LYS A 251 2.17 15.38 15.88
CA LYS A 251 0.95 15.31 16.68
C LYS A 251 -0.08 14.49 15.93
N VAL A 252 -0.69 13.51 16.59
CA VAL A 252 -1.56 12.54 15.91
C VAL A 252 -2.96 12.55 16.49
N GLU A 253 -3.95 12.37 15.62
CA GLU A 253 -5.35 12.20 16.00
C GLU A 253 -6.04 11.19 15.09
N VAL A 254 -7.05 10.52 15.61
CA VAL A 254 -7.94 9.66 14.82
C VAL A 254 -9.16 10.45 14.40
N ARG A 255 -9.46 10.40 13.12
CA ARG A 255 -10.68 10.96 12.54
C ARG A 255 -11.52 9.87 11.89
N THR A 256 -12.83 10.08 11.87
CA THR A 256 -13.80 9.25 11.15
C THR A 256 -14.58 10.10 10.17
N TYR A 257 -14.74 9.60 8.96
CA TYR A 257 -15.53 10.24 7.89
C TYR A 257 -16.73 9.37 7.57
N ASP A 258 -17.91 9.92 7.67
CA ASP A 258 -19.17 9.28 7.27
C ASP A 258 -19.40 9.49 5.76
N ILE A 259 -19.43 8.39 5.00
CA ILE A 259 -19.48 8.39 3.53
C ILE A 259 -20.79 8.96 2.98
N LYS A 260 -21.88 8.81 3.74
CA LYS A 260 -23.21 9.27 3.31
C LYS A 260 -23.42 10.76 3.59
N SER A 261 -23.08 11.20 4.79
CA SER A 261 -23.30 12.59 5.21
C SER A 261 -22.12 13.52 4.87
N HIS A 262 -20.97 12.97 4.47
CA HIS A 262 -19.72 13.70 4.22
C HIS A 262 -19.20 14.47 5.45
N VAL A 263 -19.48 13.96 6.65
CA VAL A 263 -19.08 14.58 7.91
C VAL A 263 -17.85 13.90 8.48
N THR A 264 -16.81 14.68 8.76
CA THR A 264 -15.63 14.24 9.49
C THR A 264 -15.73 14.61 10.97
N ARG A 265 -15.35 13.67 11.85
CA ARG A 265 -15.31 13.86 13.31
C ARG A 265 -13.95 13.41 13.86
N THR A 266 -13.38 14.21 14.77
CA THR A 266 -12.21 13.82 15.54
C THR A 266 -12.63 13.01 16.76
N MET A 267 -11.96 11.87 16.98
CA MET A 267 -12.21 11.00 18.13
C MET A 267 -11.46 11.52 19.36
N LYS A 268 -12.14 11.60 20.48
CA LYS A 268 -11.50 11.95 21.77
C LYS A 268 -10.80 10.73 22.33
N LEU A 269 -9.48 10.80 22.46
CA LEU A 269 -8.64 9.74 23.00
C LEU A 269 -7.93 10.24 24.27
N PRO A 270 -7.72 9.39 25.28
CA PRO A 270 -6.88 9.69 26.42
C PRO A 270 -5.40 9.49 26.01
N LEU A 271 -4.91 10.35 25.15
CA LEU A 271 -3.58 10.31 24.60
C LEU A 271 -2.86 11.63 24.96
N ASP A 272 -1.62 11.51 25.43
CA ASP A 272 -0.75 12.65 25.63
C ASP A 272 -0.42 13.31 24.29
N THR A 273 -0.12 14.61 24.32
CA THR A 273 0.13 15.40 23.10
C THR A 273 1.31 14.91 22.27
N ASP A 274 2.23 14.16 22.87
CA ASP A 274 3.42 13.54 22.27
C ASP A 274 3.34 12.00 22.20
N GLY A 275 2.18 11.43 22.49
CA GLY A 275 1.94 9.98 22.41
C GLY A 275 1.77 9.49 20.97
N TYR A 276 1.71 8.17 20.80
CA TYR A 276 1.63 7.51 19.50
C TYR A 276 0.31 6.77 19.32
N ILE A 277 -0.13 6.63 18.05
CA ILE A 277 -1.24 5.79 17.62
C ILE A 277 -0.71 4.77 16.59
N PRO A 278 -0.08 3.67 17.04
CA PRO A 278 0.57 2.71 16.13
C PRO A 278 -0.40 1.94 15.24
N ARG A 279 -1.67 1.76 15.65
CA ARG A 279 -2.65 0.97 14.89
C ARG A 279 -4.07 1.48 15.13
N ILE A 280 -4.85 1.44 14.07
CA ILE A 280 -6.31 1.51 14.10
C ILE A 280 -6.88 0.32 13.34
N ARG A 281 -8.01 -0.23 13.78
CA ARG A 281 -8.68 -1.33 13.11
C ARG A 281 -10.17 -1.33 13.41
N PHE A 282 -11.02 -1.31 12.38
CA PHE A 282 -12.44 -1.60 12.61
C PHE A 282 -12.62 -3.06 13.05
N THR A 283 -13.54 -3.29 13.96
CA THR A 283 -13.97 -4.63 14.32
C THR A 283 -15.01 -5.14 13.31
N LYS A 284 -15.46 -6.38 13.47
CA LYS A 284 -16.62 -6.88 12.69
C LYS A 284 -17.91 -6.13 13.01
N ASP A 285 -18.02 -5.54 14.21
CA ASP A 285 -19.05 -4.57 14.55
C ASP A 285 -18.62 -3.21 14.00
N ALA A 286 -19.27 -2.76 12.94
CA ALA A 286 -18.95 -1.52 12.22
C ALA A 286 -19.03 -0.25 13.08
N SER A 287 -19.73 -0.32 14.23
CA SER A 287 -19.80 0.79 15.19
C SER A 287 -18.57 0.90 16.09
N LYS A 288 -17.60 -0.03 16.00
CA LYS A 288 -16.48 -0.11 16.93
C LYS A 288 -15.13 -0.11 16.21
N LEU A 289 -14.33 0.90 16.53
CA LEU A 289 -12.94 1.05 16.09
C LEU A 289 -12.00 0.72 17.25
N ALA A 290 -11.11 -0.25 17.07
CA ALA A 290 -9.99 -0.51 17.97
C ALA A 290 -8.85 0.45 17.65
N ILE A 291 -8.37 1.15 18.68
CA ILE A 291 -7.27 2.13 18.57
C ILE A 291 -6.22 1.75 19.60
N MET A 292 -5.00 1.47 19.14
CA MET A 292 -3.85 1.26 20.00
C MET A 292 -3.14 2.59 20.23
N THR A 293 -2.81 2.88 21.49
CA THR A 293 -2.04 4.09 21.87
C THR A 293 -0.81 3.71 22.66
N LEU A 294 0.24 4.48 22.56
CA LEU A 294 1.47 4.38 23.34
C LEU A 294 1.82 5.75 23.90
N ASN A 295 2.40 5.78 25.10
CA ASN A 295 3.05 6.99 25.58
C ASN A 295 4.40 7.20 24.87
N ARG A 296 4.97 8.41 25.00
CA ARG A 296 6.24 8.79 24.35
C ARG A 296 7.39 7.83 24.66
N HIS A 297 7.47 7.32 25.90
CA HIS A 297 8.51 6.39 26.33
C HIS A 297 8.25 4.94 25.88
N GLN A 298 7.11 4.67 25.24
CA GLN A 298 6.68 3.32 24.81
C GLN A 298 6.62 2.31 25.96
N ALA A 299 6.55 2.80 27.20
CA ALA A 299 6.48 1.98 28.40
C ALA A 299 5.04 1.55 28.75
N VAL A 300 4.05 2.25 28.21
CA VAL A 300 2.63 2.01 28.47
C VAL A 300 1.85 1.98 27.15
N SER A 301 1.14 0.88 26.93
CA SER A 301 0.28 0.67 25.76
C SER A 301 -1.15 0.42 26.19
N TYR A 302 -2.10 1.04 25.49
CA TYR A 302 -3.53 0.81 25.67
C TYR A 302 -4.19 0.50 24.32
N THR A 303 -5.20 -0.38 24.36
CA THR A 303 -6.12 -0.57 23.25
C THR A 303 -7.49 -0.06 23.64
N HIS A 304 -7.98 0.93 22.91
CA HIS A 304 -9.30 1.52 23.13
C HIS A 304 -10.28 0.99 22.07
N LEU A 305 -11.48 0.64 22.52
CA LEU A 305 -12.60 0.32 21.64
C LEU A 305 -13.57 1.52 21.62
N ARG A 306 -13.76 2.13 20.45
CA ARG A 306 -14.56 3.33 20.24
C ARG A 306 -15.56 3.12 19.12
#